data_c850ad7332a75e6c54b62819045afafc
#
_entry.id   c850ad7332a75e6c54b62819045afafc
#
_cell.length_a   1.000
_cell.length_b   1.000
_cell.length_c   1.000
_cell.angle_alpha   90.00
_cell.angle_beta   90.00
_cell.angle_gamma   90.00
#
_symmetry.space_group_name_H-M   'P 1'
#
loop_
_entity.id
_entity.type
_entity.pdbx_description
1 polymer ?
#
loop_
_entity_poly.entity_id
_entity_poly.type
_entity_poly.pdbx_seq_one_letter_code
_entity_poly.pdbx_strand_id
1 'polypeptide(L)'
;MLLGQFTIDVRMLEVIVLAAGRGTRMKSELPKVLHPIGGRPMVACVLDTARQLGAERIHVVVGHGASQVSDAVAAPDVEIYVQSEQLGTGHAALQAAPFCHADSTVLILFGDVPLLSAGVLADVVSAAETQPTLLAATLEDPSGYGRVIRGTDGSFTRVVEQKDGLPHELEVTEVNTGVLAARGRELVAWLGQVKNDNAQGEFYLPDVLSLALLDGKKVSVVVTHKSNEISGVNDRAQLEALERAHQRQKADELMAAGIHVMDASRLELSLLHI
;
A
#
# COMPACT_ATOMS: atom_id res chain seq x y z
N MET A 1 -44.61 -18.56 -0.47
CA MET A 1 -43.32 -18.71 -1.17
C MET A 1 -42.51 -17.48 -0.84
N LEU A 2 -41.75 -17.54 0.26
CA LEU A 2 -40.96 -16.42 0.76
C LEU A 2 -39.65 -16.42 -0.02
N LEU A 3 -39.46 -15.42 -0.90
CA LEU A 3 -38.18 -15.09 -1.50
C LEU A 3 -37.30 -14.51 -0.38
N GLY A 4 -36.41 -15.34 0.13
CA GLY A 4 -35.33 -14.86 0.98
C GLY A 4 -34.49 -13.86 0.20
N GLN A 5 -34.55 -12.60 0.57
CA GLN A 5 -33.58 -11.60 0.18
C GLN A 5 -32.28 -12.01 0.84
N PHE A 6 -31.37 -12.62 0.08
CA PHE A 6 -29.97 -12.64 0.43
C PHE A 6 -29.47 -11.20 0.29
N THR A 7 -29.50 -10.45 1.38
CA THR A 7 -28.66 -9.26 1.54
C THR A 7 -27.23 -9.77 1.50
N ILE A 8 -26.56 -9.60 0.37
CA ILE A 8 -25.09 -9.62 0.32
C ILE A 8 -24.70 -8.45 1.23
N ASP A 9 -24.18 -8.77 2.41
CA ASP A 9 -23.59 -7.80 3.31
C ASP A 9 -22.34 -7.28 2.60
N VAL A 10 -22.51 -6.22 1.76
CA VAL A 10 -21.40 -5.54 1.10
C VAL A 10 -20.67 -4.82 2.22
N ARG A 11 -19.66 -5.50 2.75
CA ARG A 11 -18.87 -4.93 3.84
C ARG A 11 -18.21 -3.67 3.34
N MET A 12 -18.39 -2.59 4.10
CA MET A 12 -17.79 -1.29 3.89
C MET A 12 -16.27 -1.43 3.72
N LEU A 13 -15.72 -0.91 2.64
CA LEU A 13 -14.27 -0.79 2.44
C LEU A 13 -13.85 0.62 2.81
N GLU A 14 -12.90 0.74 3.72
CA GLU A 14 -12.21 1.98 4.03
C GLU A 14 -10.72 1.81 3.72
N VAL A 15 -10.08 2.88 3.25
CA VAL A 15 -8.67 2.84 2.85
C VAL A 15 -7.88 3.85 3.65
N ILE A 16 -6.77 3.42 4.27
CA ILE A 16 -5.79 4.31 4.88
C ILE A 16 -4.62 4.46 3.92
N VAL A 17 -4.28 5.69 3.52
CA VAL A 17 -3.14 6.00 2.67
C VAL A 17 -2.05 6.68 3.51
N LEU A 18 -0.90 6.02 3.64
CA LEU A 18 0.25 6.55 4.38
C LEU A 18 1.07 7.48 3.49
N ALA A 19 1.05 8.78 3.80
CA ALA A 19 1.70 9.85 3.04
C ALA A 19 2.56 10.78 3.93
N ALA A 20 2.98 10.32 5.12
CA ALA A 20 3.65 11.15 6.13
C ALA A 20 5.19 11.20 6.02
N GLY A 21 5.79 10.40 5.13
CA GLY A 21 7.24 10.22 5.04
C GLY A 21 7.99 11.47 4.59
N ARG A 22 9.19 11.71 5.14
CA ARG A 22 10.02 12.89 4.85
C ARG A 22 10.59 12.95 3.43
N GLY A 23 10.81 11.79 2.78
CA GLY A 23 11.32 11.73 1.41
C GLY A 23 12.69 12.39 1.20
N THR A 24 13.58 12.38 2.18
CA THR A 24 14.87 13.11 2.16
C THR A 24 15.77 12.74 0.97
N ARG A 25 15.67 11.49 0.47
CA ARG A 25 16.42 11.00 -0.70
C ARG A 25 15.99 11.65 -2.02
N MET A 26 14.78 12.24 -2.07
CA MET A 26 14.30 12.97 -3.24
C MET A 26 15.06 14.28 -3.50
N LYS A 27 15.71 14.84 -2.48
CA LYS A 27 16.44 16.14 -2.56
C LYS A 27 15.55 17.22 -3.19
N SER A 28 14.33 17.38 -2.69
CA SER A 28 13.29 18.26 -3.21
C SER A 28 12.53 18.91 -2.05
N GLU A 29 12.09 20.15 -2.26
CA GLU A 29 11.16 20.82 -1.34
C GLU A 29 9.72 20.32 -1.51
N LEU A 30 9.41 19.75 -2.68
CA LEU A 30 8.12 19.10 -2.93
C LEU A 30 8.06 17.79 -2.13
N PRO A 31 6.98 17.58 -1.33
CA PRO A 31 6.75 16.32 -0.64
C PRO A 31 6.82 15.12 -1.58
N LYS A 32 7.45 14.02 -1.14
CA LYS A 32 7.72 12.84 -1.96
C LYS A 32 6.49 12.37 -2.75
N VAL A 33 5.36 12.26 -2.08
CA VAL A 33 4.10 11.74 -2.64
C VAL A 33 3.43 12.66 -3.66
N LEU A 34 3.90 13.91 -3.76
CA LEU A 34 3.41 14.90 -4.75
C LEU A 34 4.22 14.90 -6.05
N HIS A 35 5.34 14.19 -6.12
CA HIS A 35 6.04 14.03 -7.40
C HIS A 35 5.16 13.30 -8.41
N PRO A 36 5.15 13.77 -9.67
CA PRO A 36 4.23 13.25 -10.68
C PRO A 36 4.73 11.93 -11.28
N ILE A 37 3.76 11.06 -11.60
CA ILE A 37 3.84 9.91 -12.51
C ILE A 37 2.75 10.10 -13.55
N GLY A 38 3.06 10.04 -14.85
CA GLY A 38 2.12 10.33 -15.92
C GLY A 38 1.49 11.73 -15.80
N GLY A 39 2.22 12.70 -15.23
CA GLY A 39 1.75 14.06 -15.00
C GLY A 39 0.86 14.25 -13.77
N ARG A 40 0.57 13.20 -12.98
CA ARG A 40 -0.28 13.28 -11.78
C ARG A 40 0.51 12.95 -10.51
N PRO A 41 0.25 13.64 -9.37
CA PRO A 41 0.87 13.28 -8.08
C PRO A 41 0.72 11.79 -7.77
N MET A 42 1.78 11.14 -7.28
CA MET A 42 1.75 9.71 -6.91
C MET A 42 0.60 9.39 -5.98
N VAL A 43 0.40 10.20 -4.93
CA VAL A 43 -0.71 10.00 -3.99
C VAL A 43 -2.07 10.06 -4.67
N ALA A 44 -2.26 10.92 -5.68
CA ALA A 44 -3.52 11.00 -6.41
C ALA A 44 -3.81 9.71 -7.20
N CYS A 45 -2.78 9.08 -7.77
CA CYS A 45 -2.92 7.76 -8.41
C CYS A 45 -3.39 6.69 -7.40
N VAL A 46 -2.82 6.70 -6.19
CA VAL A 46 -3.24 5.78 -5.11
C VAL A 46 -4.68 6.01 -4.69
N LEU A 47 -5.11 7.27 -4.55
CA LEU A 47 -6.50 7.61 -4.23
C LEU A 47 -7.48 7.13 -5.32
N ASP A 48 -7.09 7.27 -6.58
CA ASP A 48 -7.93 6.78 -7.69
C ASP A 48 -8.07 5.25 -7.67
N THR A 49 -7.00 4.54 -7.36
CA THR A 49 -7.05 3.08 -7.18
C THR A 49 -7.96 2.70 -6.02
N ALA A 50 -7.91 3.42 -4.90
CA ALA A 50 -8.82 3.22 -3.77
C ALA A 50 -10.29 3.44 -4.17
N ARG A 51 -10.58 4.49 -4.96
CA ARG A 51 -11.92 4.76 -5.50
C ARG A 51 -12.41 3.68 -6.46
N GLN A 52 -11.52 3.16 -7.33
CA GLN A 52 -11.83 2.04 -8.24
C GLN A 52 -12.19 0.76 -7.49
N LEU A 53 -11.65 0.55 -6.29
CA LEU A 53 -12.02 -0.55 -5.40
C LEU A 53 -13.37 -0.36 -4.71
N GLY A 54 -13.99 0.82 -4.83
CA GLY A 54 -15.24 1.15 -4.16
C GLY A 54 -15.05 1.56 -2.70
N ALA A 55 -13.91 2.14 -2.33
CA ALA A 55 -13.71 2.68 -0.99
C ALA A 55 -14.76 3.74 -0.66
N GLU A 56 -15.46 3.58 0.47
CA GLU A 56 -16.47 4.53 0.92
C GLU A 56 -15.85 5.75 1.59
N ARG A 57 -14.69 5.56 2.22
CA ARG A 57 -13.88 6.61 2.84
C ARG A 57 -12.40 6.33 2.62
N ILE A 58 -11.66 7.41 2.46
CA ILE A 58 -10.20 7.37 2.32
C ILE A 58 -9.59 8.25 3.40
N HIS A 59 -8.79 7.64 4.26
CA HIS A 59 -8.10 8.30 5.37
C HIS A 59 -6.64 8.52 4.97
N VAL A 60 -6.24 9.78 4.74
CA VAL A 60 -4.87 10.11 4.34
C VAL A 60 -4.07 10.58 5.54
N VAL A 61 -3.00 9.86 5.86
CA VAL A 61 -2.09 10.23 6.94
C VAL A 61 -0.95 11.05 6.37
N VAL A 62 -0.91 12.32 6.72
CA VAL A 62 0.10 13.29 6.29
C VAL A 62 1.09 13.59 7.42
N GLY A 63 2.25 14.12 7.07
CA GLY A 63 3.30 14.48 8.04
C GLY A 63 4.20 15.58 7.50
N HIS A 64 5.34 15.23 6.90
CA HIS A 64 6.19 16.24 6.26
C HIS A 64 5.49 16.87 5.06
N GLY A 65 5.42 18.21 5.02
CA GLY A 65 4.70 18.95 3.99
C GLY A 65 3.17 18.78 4.07
N ALA A 66 2.62 18.56 5.29
CA ALA A 66 1.22 18.24 5.52
C ALA A 66 0.25 19.18 4.79
N SER A 67 0.47 20.51 4.85
CA SER A 67 -0.40 21.46 4.15
C SER A 67 -0.46 21.20 2.65
N GLN A 68 0.70 21.08 1.99
CA GLN A 68 0.77 20.85 0.54
C GLN A 68 0.12 19.54 0.12
N VAL A 69 0.34 18.47 0.92
CA VAL A 69 -0.28 17.16 0.63
C VAL A 69 -1.79 17.24 0.86
N SER A 70 -2.23 17.86 1.95
CA SER A 70 -3.66 18.04 2.28
C SER A 70 -4.39 18.79 1.17
N ASP A 71 -3.82 19.90 0.69
CA ASP A 71 -4.41 20.69 -0.40
C ASP A 71 -4.53 19.89 -1.69
N ALA A 72 -3.52 19.05 -1.99
CA ALA A 72 -3.47 18.24 -3.20
C ALA A 72 -4.45 17.05 -3.21
N VAL A 73 -4.83 16.54 -2.02
CA VAL A 73 -5.71 15.37 -1.88
C VAL A 73 -7.13 15.73 -1.41
N ALA A 74 -7.42 17.00 -1.16
CA ALA A 74 -8.70 17.47 -0.65
C ALA A 74 -9.85 17.02 -1.56
N ALA A 75 -10.76 16.21 -1.02
CA ALA A 75 -11.96 15.73 -1.70
C ALA A 75 -13.04 15.33 -0.67
N PRO A 76 -14.33 15.27 -1.07
CA PRO A 76 -15.41 14.95 -0.13
C PRO A 76 -15.33 13.56 0.52
N ASP A 77 -14.65 12.62 -0.12
CA ASP A 77 -14.42 11.23 0.29
C ASP A 77 -13.11 11.05 1.07
N VAL A 78 -12.33 12.13 1.28
CA VAL A 78 -11.01 12.10 1.91
C VAL A 78 -11.02 12.79 3.27
N GLU A 79 -10.57 12.07 4.29
CA GLU A 79 -10.30 12.60 5.63
C GLU A 79 -8.79 12.61 5.89
N ILE A 80 -8.29 13.67 6.56
CA ILE A 80 -6.86 13.90 6.74
C ILE A 80 -6.47 13.80 8.21
N TYR A 81 -5.39 13.06 8.47
CA TYR A 81 -4.82 12.84 9.79
C TYR A 81 -3.35 13.21 9.80
N VAL A 82 -2.87 13.81 10.89
CA VAL A 82 -1.49 14.29 10.97
C VAL A 82 -0.65 13.36 11.84
N GLN A 83 0.39 12.79 11.27
CA GLN A 83 1.46 12.16 12.02
C GLN A 83 2.51 13.22 12.39
N SER A 84 2.48 13.73 13.59
CA SER A 84 3.37 14.80 14.04
C SER A 84 4.83 14.33 14.15
N GLU A 85 5.04 13.10 14.64
CA GLU A 85 6.34 12.47 14.77
C GLU A 85 6.40 11.22 13.89
N GLN A 86 7.39 11.12 13.00
CA GLN A 86 7.55 9.97 12.10
C GLN A 86 8.21 8.80 12.85
N LEU A 87 7.41 8.09 13.65
CA LEU A 87 7.84 6.95 14.47
C LEU A 87 7.61 5.58 13.79
N GLY A 88 7.42 5.56 12.49
CA GLY A 88 7.22 4.34 11.72
C GLY A 88 5.83 4.22 11.11
N THR A 89 5.65 3.18 10.28
CA THR A 89 4.43 2.94 9.48
C THR A 89 3.25 2.48 10.33
N GLY A 90 3.48 1.70 11.38
CA GLY A 90 2.44 1.33 12.36
C GLY A 90 1.93 2.54 13.12
N HIS A 91 2.84 3.44 13.56
CA HIS A 91 2.45 4.70 14.20
C HIS A 91 1.65 5.59 13.24
N ALA A 92 2.01 5.64 11.95
CA ALA A 92 1.24 6.39 10.95
C ALA A 92 -0.18 5.81 10.81
N ALA A 93 -0.31 4.50 10.62
CA ALA A 93 -1.61 3.86 10.51
C ALA A 93 -2.50 4.08 11.74
N LEU A 94 -1.93 4.09 12.94
CA LEU A 94 -2.64 4.34 14.20
C LEU A 94 -3.27 5.75 14.27
N GLN A 95 -2.76 6.73 13.52
CA GLN A 95 -3.37 8.07 13.51
C GLN A 95 -4.77 8.06 12.88
N ALA A 96 -5.02 7.18 11.91
CA ALA A 96 -6.27 7.11 11.16
C ALA A 96 -7.16 5.92 11.58
N ALA A 97 -6.58 4.78 11.91
CA ALA A 97 -7.31 3.54 12.16
C ALA A 97 -8.46 3.66 13.20
N PRO A 98 -8.34 4.43 14.31
CA PRO A 98 -9.42 4.59 15.28
C PRO A 98 -10.68 5.26 14.72
N PHE A 99 -10.59 5.92 13.57
CA PHE A 99 -11.69 6.62 12.92
C PHE A 99 -12.38 5.77 11.85
N CYS A 100 -11.78 4.63 11.49
CA CYS A 100 -12.44 3.66 10.62
C CYS A 100 -13.57 2.93 11.38
N HIS A 101 -14.58 2.52 10.63
CA HIS A 101 -15.68 1.76 11.21
C HIS A 101 -15.19 0.38 11.70
N ALA A 102 -15.65 -0.02 12.88
CA ALA A 102 -15.18 -1.25 13.53
C ALA A 102 -15.39 -2.53 12.71
N ASP A 103 -16.43 -2.58 11.92
CA ASP A 103 -16.83 -3.74 11.11
C ASP A 103 -16.45 -3.60 9.63
N SER A 104 -15.81 -2.47 9.23
CA SER A 104 -15.28 -2.30 7.87
C SER A 104 -14.06 -3.19 7.62
N THR A 105 -13.81 -3.49 6.34
CA THR A 105 -12.49 -3.93 5.89
C THR A 105 -11.63 -2.68 5.68
N VAL A 106 -10.52 -2.59 6.37
CA VAL A 106 -9.56 -1.48 6.26
C VAL A 106 -8.36 -1.95 5.45
N LEU A 107 -8.12 -1.32 4.31
CA LEU A 107 -6.96 -1.55 3.46
C LEU A 107 -5.94 -0.44 3.69
N ILE A 108 -4.68 -0.78 3.94
CA ILE A 108 -3.59 0.19 4.11
C ILE A 108 -2.73 0.22 2.85
N LEU A 109 -2.58 1.41 2.27
CA LEU A 109 -1.79 1.71 1.09
C LEU A 109 -0.71 2.74 1.40
N PHE A 110 0.29 2.83 0.51
CA PHE A 110 1.37 3.82 0.60
C PHE A 110 1.24 4.84 -0.54
N GLY A 111 1.27 6.11 -0.21
CA GLY A 111 1.12 7.21 -1.17
C GLY A 111 2.25 7.33 -2.19
N ASP A 112 3.32 6.58 -2.03
CA ASP A 112 4.49 6.51 -2.91
C ASP A 112 4.58 5.20 -3.72
N VAL A 113 3.51 4.38 -3.74
CA VAL A 113 3.37 3.16 -4.54
C VAL A 113 2.22 3.34 -5.56
N PRO A 114 2.39 4.19 -6.58
CA PRO A 114 1.29 4.71 -7.42
C PRO A 114 0.77 3.74 -8.47
N LEU A 115 1.47 2.63 -8.76
CA LEU A 115 1.11 1.72 -9.85
C LEU A 115 0.38 0.44 -9.40
N LEU A 116 0.03 0.32 -8.12
CA LEU A 116 -0.79 -0.79 -7.64
C LEU A 116 -2.13 -0.82 -8.36
N SER A 117 -2.44 -1.96 -8.99
CA SER A 117 -3.70 -2.13 -9.71
C SER A 117 -4.85 -2.51 -8.77
N ALA A 118 -6.05 -2.02 -9.09
CA ALA A 118 -7.26 -2.39 -8.36
C ALA A 118 -7.52 -3.91 -8.38
N GLY A 119 -7.11 -4.62 -9.45
CA GLY A 119 -7.28 -6.07 -9.54
C GLY A 119 -6.52 -6.83 -8.46
N VAL A 120 -5.23 -6.53 -8.27
CA VAL A 120 -4.42 -7.15 -7.21
C VAL A 120 -4.94 -6.80 -5.82
N LEU A 121 -5.37 -5.56 -5.61
CA LEU A 121 -5.90 -5.12 -4.32
C LEU A 121 -7.28 -5.71 -4.02
N ALA A 122 -8.10 -5.99 -5.03
CA ALA A 122 -9.39 -6.66 -4.84
C ALA A 122 -9.21 -8.06 -4.24
N ASP A 123 -8.18 -8.80 -4.65
CA ASP A 123 -7.85 -10.11 -4.06
C ASP A 123 -7.47 -9.98 -2.57
N VAL A 124 -6.70 -8.93 -2.23
CA VAL A 124 -6.33 -8.64 -0.83
C VAL A 124 -7.57 -8.30 0.00
N VAL A 125 -8.45 -7.43 -0.50
CA VAL A 125 -9.69 -7.02 0.19
C VAL A 125 -10.61 -8.21 0.38
N SER A 126 -10.80 -9.04 -0.65
CA SER A 126 -11.64 -10.23 -0.57
C SER A 126 -11.13 -11.24 0.47
N ALA A 127 -9.82 -11.51 0.49
CA ALA A 127 -9.22 -12.39 1.50
C ALA A 127 -9.35 -11.80 2.92
N ALA A 128 -9.29 -10.47 3.06
CA ALA A 128 -9.38 -9.77 4.34
C ALA A 128 -10.79 -9.79 4.96
N GLU A 129 -11.80 -10.20 4.23
CA GLU A 129 -13.15 -10.43 4.80
C GLU A 129 -13.17 -11.50 5.90
N THR A 130 -12.25 -12.45 5.86
CA THR A 130 -12.20 -13.58 6.78
C THR A 130 -11.00 -13.57 7.71
N GLN A 131 -9.87 -13.03 7.28
CA GLN A 131 -8.62 -13.05 8.04
C GLN A 131 -7.69 -11.91 7.59
N PRO A 132 -6.85 -11.35 8.48
CA PRO A 132 -5.90 -10.31 8.09
C PRO A 132 -5.02 -10.81 6.93
N THR A 133 -4.84 -9.96 5.94
CA THR A 133 -4.22 -10.33 4.67
C THR A 133 -3.10 -9.37 4.32
N LEU A 134 -1.95 -9.94 3.94
CA LEU A 134 -0.77 -9.23 3.45
C LEU A 134 -0.67 -9.36 1.93
N LEU A 135 -0.32 -8.30 1.23
CA LEU A 135 0.18 -8.38 -0.13
C LEU A 135 1.69 -8.60 -0.10
N ALA A 136 2.14 -9.70 -0.66
CA ALA A 136 3.55 -10.02 -0.88
C ALA A 136 3.87 -9.98 -2.37
N ALA A 137 5.17 -9.94 -2.69
CA ALA A 137 5.65 -10.12 -4.05
C ALA A 137 6.90 -10.99 -4.07
N THR A 138 7.15 -11.66 -5.19
CA THR A 138 8.41 -12.38 -5.41
C THR A 138 9.32 -11.52 -6.28
N LEU A 139 10.52 -11.19 -5.78
CA LEU A 139 11.52 -10.38 -6.48
C LEU A 139 12.80 -11.18 -6.70
N GLU A 140 13.48 -10.96 -7.83
CA GLU A 140 14.83 -11.50 -8.09
C GLU A 140 15.86 -10.86 -7.14
N ASP A 141 15.77 -9.54 -6.93
CA ASP A 141 16.54 -8.81 -5.92
C ASP A 141 15.58 -8.25 -4.85
N PRO A 142 15.51 -8.91 -3.68
CA PRO A 142 14.64 -8.50 -2.58
C PRO A 142 15.24 -7.39 -1.71
N SER A 143 16.42 -6.85 -2.06
CA SER A 143 17.15 -5.87 -1.25
C SER A 143 16.30 -4.64 -0.93
N GLY A 144 16.33 -4.23 0.35
CA GLY A 144 15.60 -3.07 0.83
C GLY A 144 14.16 -3.32 1.26
N TYR A 145 13.62 -4.51 1.00
CA TYR A 145 12.28 -4.91 1.46
C TYR A 145 12.34 -5.77 2.73
N GLY A 146 11.27 -5.81 3.48
CA GLY A 146 11.03 -6.83 4.48
C GLY A 146 10.77 -8.19 3.83
N ARG A 147 11.16 -9.28 4.48
CA ARG A 147 10.97 -10.65 4.00
C ARG A 147 9.74 -11.29 4.64
N VAL A 148 8.95 -11.99 3.86
CA VAL A 148 7.84 -12.81 4.34
C VAL A 148 8.36 -14.19 4.71
N ILE A 149 8.38 -14.49 6.00
CA ILE A 149 8.86 -15.77 6.50
C ILE A 149 7.69 -16.74 6.63
N ARG A 150 7.88 -17.96 6.09
CA ARG A 150 6.88 -19.02 6.13
C ARG A 150 7.38 -20.19 6.98
N GLY A 151 6.43 -20.88 7.62
CA GLY A 151 6.67 -22.14 8.29
C GLY A 151 6.94 -23.29 7.29
N THR A 152 7.32 -24.44 7.79
CA THR A 152 7.58 -25.64 6.98
C THR A 152 6.32 -26.18 6.29
N ASP A 153 5.15 -25.79 6.77
CA ASP A 153 3.83 -26.09 6.19
C ASP A 153 3.36 -25.02 5.17
N GLY A 154 4.20 -24.01 4.89
CA GLY A 154 3.90 -22.90 3.98
C GLY A 154 3.05 -21.78 4.61
N SER A 155 2.64 -21.91 5.88
CA SER A 155 1.87 -20.86 6.57
C SER A 155 2.72 -19.60 6.82
N PHE A 156 2.07 -18.44 6.85
CA PHE A 156 2.72 -17.19 7.27
C PHE A 156 3.19 -17.28 8.72
N THR A 157 4.40 -16.84 9.00
CA THR A 157 4.97 -16.79 10.34
C THR A 157 5.20 -15.36 10.81
N ARG A 158 5.91 -14.57 10.04
CA ARG A 158 6.22 -13.16 10.35
C ARG A 158 6.79 -12.42 9.14
N VAL A 159 6.87 -11.11 9.23
CA VAL A 159 7.72 -10.29 8.38
C VAL A 159 8.99 -9.95 9.14
N VAL A 160 10.12 -9.99 8.44
CA VAL A 160 11.42 -9.55 8.97
C VAL A 160 11.93 -8.41 8.11
N GLU A 161 12.11 -7.24 8.71
CA GLU A 161 12.62 -6.08 7.99
C GLU A 161 14.12 -6.27 7.63
N GLN A 162 14.55 -5.63 6.53
CA GLN A 162 15.92 -5.77 6.00
C GLN A 162 17.02 -5.59 7.05
N LYS A 163 16.82 -4.68 8.02
CA LYS A 163 17.83 -4.37 9.05
C LYS A 163 17.82 -5.32 10.24
N ASP A 164 16.76 -6.07 10.40
CA ASP A 164 16.55 -7.01 11.51
C ASP A 164 16.75 -8.46 11.06
N GLY A 165 16.91 -8.71 9.74
CA GLY A 165 16.99 -10.05 9.17
C GLY A 165 18.32 -10.76 9.42
N LEU A 166 18.22 -12.04 9.76
CA LEU A 166 19.38 -12.94 9.79
C LEU A 166 19.81 -13.29 8.34
N PRO A 167 21.08 -13.66 8.09
CA PRO A 167 21.58 -13.93 6.74
C PRO A 167 20.70 -14.89 5.93
N HIS A 168 20.25 -16.00 6.51
CA HIS A 168 19.40 -16.97 5.83
C HIS A 168 17.96 -16.46 5.57
N GLU A 169 17.46 -15.53 6.39
CA GLU A 169 16.16 -14.90 6.15
C GLU A 169 16.22 -13.88 5.01
N LEU A 170 17.35 -13.20 4.87
CA LEU A 170 17.58 -12.22 3.81
C LEU A 170 17.72 -12.86 2.41
N GLU A 171 17.94 -14.18 2.33
CA GLU A 171 17.93 -14.94 1.08
C GLU A 171 16.51 -15.21 0.55
N VAL A 172 15.48 -15.02 1.39
CA VAL A 172 14.08 -15.17 0.97
C VAL A 172 13.71 -14.11 -0.06
N THR A 173 13.16 -14.54 -1.19
CA THR A 173 12.76 -13.67 -2.31
C THR A 173 11.31 -13.19 -2.23
N GLU A 174 10.51 -13.76 -1.33
CA GLU A 174 9.16 -13.29 -1.05
C GLU A 174 9.21 -12.09 -0.10
N VAL A 175 8.80 -10.93 -0.61
CA VAL A 175 8.94 -9.65 0.10
C VAL A 175 7.60 -9.11 0.56
N ASN A 176 7.65 -8.38 1.68
CA ASN A 176 6.56 -7.57 2.19
C ASN A 176 6.43 -6.29 1.36
N THR A 177 5.26 -6.04 0.77
CA THR A 177 4.98 -4.79 0.06
C THR A 177 4.55 -3.65 0.98
N GLY A 178 4.25 -3.96 2.24
CA GLY A 178 3.64 -3.05 3.20
C GLY A 178 2.12 -2.98 3.11
N VAL A 179 1.53 -3.34 1.97
CA VAL A 179 0.08 -3.34 1.78
C VAL A 179 -0.55 -4.47 2.57
N LEU A 180 -1.48 -4.12 3.44
CA LEU A 180 -2.25 -5.11 4.21
C LEU A 180 -3.70 -4.66 4.39
N ALA A 181 -4.57 -5.63 4.63
CA ALA A 181 -5.96 -5.38 4.97
C ALA A 181 -6.40 -6.24 6.16
N ALA A 182 -7.25 -5.66 7.01
CA ALA A 182 -7.82 -6.33 8.16
C ALA A 182 -9.15 -5.68 8.56
N ARG A 183 -9.89 -6.28 9.48
CA ARG A 183 -11.07 -5.64 10.05
C ARG A 183 -10.68 -4.46 10.93
N GLY A 184 -11.42 -3.36 10.83
CA GLY A 184 -11.14 -2.12 11.54
C GLY A 184 -10.94 -2.32 13.04
N ARG A 185 -11.84 -3.05 13.70
CA ARG A 185 -11.75 -3.36 15.13
C ARG A 185 -10.47 -4.10 15.52
N GLU A 186 -10.10 -5.11 14.72
CA GLU A 186 -8.93 -5.93 14.98
C GLU A 186 -7.65 -5.14 14.69
N LEU A 187 -7.63 -4.40 13.58
CA LEU A 187 -6.50 -3.55 13.20
C LEU A 187 -6.15 -2.53 14.29
N VAL A 188 -7.16 -1.82 14.82
CA VAL A 188 -6.96 -0.84 15.91
C VAL A 188 -6.39 -1.51 17.16
N ALA A 189 -6.93 -2.69 17.53
CA ALA A 189 -6.46 -3.42 18.70
C ALA A 189 -5.00 -3.86 18.55
N TRP A 190 -4.59 -4.33 17.39
CA TRP A 190 -3.20 -4.75 17.14
C TRP A 190 -2.25 -3.56 17.00
N LEU A 191 -2.64 -2.49 16.29
CA LEU A 191 -1.81 -1.28 16.17
C LEU A 191 -1.47 -0.68 17.52
N GLY A 192 -2.41 -0.73 18.49
CA GLY A 192 -2.17 -0.27 19.86
C GLY A 192 -1.18 -1.12 20.66
N GLN A 193 -0.81 -2.30 20.17
CA GLN A 193 0.12 -3.23 20.82
C GLN A 193 1.48 -3.34 20.13
N VAL A 194 1.62 -2.76 18.92
CA VAL A 194 2.90 -2.75 18.21
C VAL A 194 3.96 -2.05 19.05
N LYS A 195 5.15 -2.62 19.08
CA LYS A 195 6.31 -2.09 19.81
C LYS A 195 7.36 -1.58 18.83
N ASN A 196 8.32 -0.84 19.34
CA ASN A 196 9.46 -0.32 18.57
C ASN A 196 10.80 -0.95 19.01
N ASP A 197 10.76 -2.17 19.56
CA ASP A 197 11.95 -2.92 19.99
C ASP A 197 12.63 -3.58 18.77
N ASN A 198 13.17 -2.78 17.85
CA ASN A 198 13.79 -3.21 16.60
C ASN A 198 14.98 -2.31 16.26
N ALA A 199 15.74 -2.67 15.21
CA ALA A 199 16.96 -1.99 14.81
C ALA A 199 16.77 -0.50 14.44
N GLN A 200 15.57 -0.08 14.09
CA GLN A 200 15.24 1.30 13.71
C GLN A 200 14.56 2.09 14.83
N GLY A 201 14.09 1.43 15.90
CA GLY A 201 13.30 2.06 16.95
C GLY A 201 11.94 2.55 16.46
N GLU A 202 11.39 1.94 15.41
CA GLU A 202 10.14 2.35 14.76
C GLU A 202 9.01 1.35 15.02
N PHE A 203 7.77 1.83 15.02
CA PHE A 203 6.59 0.97 15.08
C PHE A 203 6.31 0.42 13.67
N TYR A 204 6.67 -0.84 13.44
CA TYR A 204 6.49 -1.48 12.13
C TYR A 204 5.05 -1.93 11.91
N LEU A 205 4.44 -1.51 10.81
CA LEU A 205 3.08 -1.90 10.46
C LEU A 205 2.90 -3.42 10.32
N PRO A 206 3.80 -4.18 9.67
CA PRO A 206 3.61 -5.62 9.53
C PRO A 206 3.59 -6.40 10.85
N ASP A 207 4.01 -5.83 11.97
CA ASP A 207 3.95 -6.49 13.28
C ASP A 207 2.50 -6.76 13.73
N VAL A 208 1.50 -6.05 13.19
CA VAL A 208 0.08 -6.36 13.44
C VAL A 208 -0.29 -7.78 13.00
N LEU A 209 0.41 -8.34 12.00
CA LEU A 209 0.16 -9.70 11.52
C LEU A 209 0.69 -10.75 12.50
N SER A 210 1.82 -10.47 13.15
CA SER A 210 2.34 -11.31 14.25
C SER A 210 1.43 -11.28 15.46
N LEU A 211 0.87 -10.11 15.79
CA LEU A 211 -0.14 -9.97 16.86
C LEU A 211 -1.43 -10.72 16.51
N ALA A 212 -1.86 -10.69 15.24
CA ALA A 212 -3.00 -11.48 14.78
C ALA A 212 -2.79 -12.99 14.98
N LEU A 213 -1.59 -13.51 14.69
CA LEU A 213 -1.25 -14.92 14.98
C LEU A 213 -1.33 -15.23 16.48
N LEU A 214 -0.84 -14.33 17.35
CA LEU A 214 -0.93 -14.49 18.80
C LEU A 214 -2.38 -14.51 19.30
N ASP A 215 -3.28 -13.79 18.63
CA ASP A 215 -4.73 -13.82 18.88
C ASP A 215 -5.43 -15.04 18.26
N GLY A 216 -4.65 -16.01 17.74
CA GLY A 216 -5.17 -17.25 17.17
C GLY A 216 -5.80 -17.08 15.77
N LYS A 217 -5.61 -15.95 15.12
CA LYS A 217 -6.02 -15.72 13.73
C LYS A 217 -5.04 -16.37 12.77
N LYS A 218 -5.53 -16.76 11.60
CA LYS A 218 -4.66 -17.09 10.47
C LYS A 218 -4.39 -15.82 9.67
N VAL A 219 -3.21 -15.72 9.09
CA VAL A 219 -2.85 -14.63 8.18
C VAL A 219 -2.84 -15.16 6.75
N SER A 220 -3.59 -14.49 5.87
CA SER A 220 -3.55 -14.75 4.43
C SER A 220 -2.44 -13.95 3.77
N VAL A 221 -1.80 -14.52 2.75
CA VAL A 221 -0.81 -13.83 1.94
C VAL A 221 -1.19 -13.97 0.48
N VAL A 222 -1.55 -12.85 -0.14
CA VAL A 222 -1.73 -12.73 -1.59
C VAL A 222 -0.38 -12.40 -2.20
N VAL A 223 0.06 -13.16 -3.21
CA VAL A 223 1.37 -12.95 -3.85
C VAL A 223 1.16 -12.41 -5.26
N THR A 224 1.76 -11.26 -5.56
CA THR A 224 1.84 -10.74 -6.92
C THR A 224 3.21 -11.01 -7.54
N HIS A 225 3.25 -11.25 -8.85
CA HIS A 225 4.47 -11.38 -9.64
C HIS A 225 4.77 -10.12 -10.47
N LYS A 226 3.99 -9.06 -10.29
CA LYS A 226 4.13 -7.80 -11.02
C LYS A 226 5.00 -6.82 -10.21
N SER A 227 6.30 -6.95 -10.32
CA SER A 227 7.27 -6.15 -9.56
C SER A 227 7.09 -4.63 -9.71
N ASN A 228 6.71 -4.16 -10.90
CA ASN A 228 6.49 -2.73 -11.14
C ASN A 228 5.28 -2.18 -10.35
N GLU A 229 4.25 -3.00 -10.11
CA GLU A 229 3.06 -2.55 -9.38
C GLU A 229 3.37 -2.25 -7.91
N ILE A 230 4.32 -2.97 -7.29
CA ILE A 230 4.66 -2.83 -5.87
C ILE A 230 5.81 -1.85 -5.61
N SER A 231 6.38 -1.30 -6.68
CA SER A 231 7.57 -0.45 -6.55
C SER A 231 7.23 0.91 -5.93
N GLY A 232 7.83 1.19 -4.78
CA GLY A 232 7.76 2.49 -4.14
C GLY A 232 8.86 3.43 -4.63
N VAL A 233 8.56 4.72 -4.66
CA VAL A 233 9.51 5.77 -5.04
C VAL A 233 10.15 6.36 -3.80
N ASN A 234 11.47 6.26 -3.67
CA ASN A 234 12.22 6.86 -2.59
C ASN A 234 13.26 7.90 -3.04
N ASP A 235 13.67 7.85 -4.30
CA ASP A 235 14.64 8.75 -4.92
C ASP A 235 14.29 9.03 -6.39
N ARG A 236 15.09 9.89 -7.04
CA ARG A 236 14.87 10.33 -8.42
C ARG A 236 15.08 9.22 -9.44
N ALA A 237 15.96 8.26 -9.18
CA ALA A 237 16.19 7.14 -10.11
C ALA A 237 15.00 6.17 -10.11
N GLN A 238 14.46 5.88 -8.91
CA GLN A 238 13.24 5.07 -8.78
C GLN A 238 12.03 5.79 -9.40
N LEU A 239 11.94 7.12 -9.27
CA LEU A 239 10.88 7.91 -9.91
C LEU A 239 10.95 7.79 -11.43
N GLU A 240 12.13 7.94 -12.03
CA GLU A 240 12.32 7.81 -13.49
C GLU A 240 12.00 6.40 -13.99
N ALA A 241 12.49 5.38 -13.29
CA ALA A 241 12.22 3.99 -13.64
C ALA A 241 10.73 3.67 -13.62
N LEU A 242 10.00 4.20 -12.60
CA LEU A 242 8.56 3.98 -12.48
C LEU A 242 7.77 4.76 -13.52
N GLU A 243 8.19 5.99 -13.87
CA GLU A 243 7.61 6.76 -14.99
C GLU A 243 7.75 5.96 -16.29
N ARG A 244 8.93 5.40 -16.60
CA ARG A 244 9.13 4.56 -17.80
C ARG A 244 8.24 3.31 -17.79
N ALA A 245 8.08 2.65 -16.65
CA ALA A 245 7.18 1.51 -16.53
C ALA A 245 5.72 1.91 -16.81
N HIS A 246 5.28 3.05 -16.26
CA HIS A 246 3.95 3.59 -16.51
C HIS A 246 3.72 3.93 -18.00
N GLN A 247 4.65 4.64 -18.63
CA GLN A 247 4.57 5.00 -20.06
C GLN A 247 4.55 3.74 -20.95
N ARG A 248 5.36 2.74 -20.61
CA ARG A 248 5.34 1.45 -21.31
C ARG A 248 3.99 0.75 -21.19
N GLN A 249 3.41 0.68 -20.00
CA GLN A 249 2.09 0.10 -19.79
C GLN A 249 1.03 0.82 -20.64
N LYS A 250 1.07 2.16 -20.69
CA LYS A 250 0.14 2.95 -21.51
C LYS A 250 0.33 2.68 -22.99
N ALA A 251 1.56 2.55 -23.47
CA ALA A 251 1.83 2.15 -24.85
C ALA A 251 1.26 0.76 -25.18
N ASP A 252 1.42 -0.20 -24.28
CA ASP A 252 0.89 -1.56 -24.45
C ASP A 252 -0.65 -1.56 -24.49
N GLU A 253 -1.31 -0.79 -23.61
CA GLU A 253 -2.77 -0.59 -23.60
C GLU A 253 -3.26 -0.02 -24.93
N LEU A 254 -2.59 1.01 -25.48
CA LEU A 254 -2.92 1.62 -26.79
C LEU A 254 -2.75 0.61 -27.93
N MET A 255 -1.64 -0.14 -27.94
CA MET A 255 -1.41 -1.17 -28.95
C MET A 255 -2.45 -2.28 -28.88
N ALA A 256 -2.84 -2.71 -27.68
CA ALA A 256 -3.90 -3.69 -27.47
C ALA A 256 -5.27 -3.18 -27.96
N ALA A 257 -5.51 -1.87 -27.90
CA ALA A 257 -6.70 -1.21 -28.46
C ALA A 257 -6.62 -0.99 -29.97
N GLY A 258 -5.55 -1.45 -30.64
CA GLY A 258 -5.38 -1.36 -32.10
C GLY A 258 -4.71 -0.06 -32.58
N ILE A 259 -4.16 0.76 -31.70
CA ILE A 259 -3.46 1.98 -32.05
C ILE A 259 -2.01 1.62 -32.45
N HIS A 260 -1.57 2.10 -33.59
CA HIS A 260 -0.19 1.91 -34.03
C HIS A 260 0.76 2.84 -33.27
N VAL A 261 1.65 2.27 -32.47
CA VAL A 261 2.72 3.00 -31.76
C VAL A 261 4.03 2.72 -32.47
N MET A 262 4.65 3.76 -33.06
CA MET A 262 5.90 3.60 -33.84
C MET A 262 7.09 3.22 -32.96
N ASP A 263 7.17 3.79 -31.76
CA ASP A 263 8.24 3.52 -30.78
C ASP A 263 7.71 3.78 -29.36
N ALA A 264 7.42 2.72 -28.63
CA ALA A 264 6.89 2.80 -27.27
C ALA A 264 7.88 3.41 -26.27
N SER A 265 9.19 3.38 -26.56
CA SER A 265 10.21 3.95 -25.68
C SER A 265 10.26 5.49 -25.74
N ARG A 266 9.68 6.07 -26.78
CA ARG A 266 9.62 7.53 -27.02
C ARG A 266 8.23 8.10 -26.75
N LEU A 267 7.28 7.26 -26.36
CA LEU A 267 5.95 7.72 -26.02
C LEU A 267 5.99 8.42 -24.66
N GLU A 268 5.47 9.64 -24.62
CA GLU A 268 5.25 10.39 -23.37
C GLU A 268 3.78 10.81 -23.34
N LEU A 269 2.99 10.13 -22.53
CA LEU A 269 1.59 10.46 -22.29
C LEU A 269 1.46 11.09 -20.91
N SER A 270 0.83 12.25 -20.86
CA SER A 270 0.42 12.88 -19.62
C SER A 270 -1.10 12.89 -19.54
N LEU A 271 -1.65 12.44 -18.42
CA LEU A 271 -3.09 12.47 -18.16
C LEU A 271 -3.69 13.88 -18.12
N LEU A 272 -2.85 14.93 -18.16
CA LEU A 272 -3.28 16.33 -18.23
C LEU A 272 -3.68 16.77 -19.65
N HIS A 273 -3.46 15.95 -20.67
CA HIS A 273 -3.65 16.30 -22.08
C HIS A 273 -4.63 15.36 -22.81
N ILE A 274 -5.41 14.57 -22.09
CA ILE A 274 -6.45 13.69 -22.63
C ILE A 274 -7.83 14.24 -22.28
#